data_a5797c55e2eba36aa46a14c9c6fa309b
#
_entry.id   a5797c55e2eba36aa46a14c9c6fa309b
#
_cell.length_a   1.000
_cell.length_b   1.000
_cell.length_c   1.000
_cell.angle_alpha   90.00
_cell.angle_beta   90.00
_cell.angle_gamma   90.00
#
_symmetry.space_group_name_H-M   'P 1'
#
loop_
_entity.id
_entity.type
_entity.pdbx_description
1 polymer ?
#
loop_
_entity_poly.entity_id
_entity_poly.type
_entity_poly.pdbx_seq_one_letter_code
_entity_poly.pdbx_strand_id
1 'polypeptide(L)'
;SYNILNLPEEVCLGNEKVSYIYTSSGEKLATQVGSSLTYYRGPLVYSGNNLLYLVHPEGLTRKSTIGFVYYYAKRDHLGSTRVLCHASGNTLVADQTTGYYPFGLAHGHGNLNLNRYLFSGKELQDQSLGGKLLGLYDFGSRFYDPTLGRWFNVDPKLEFVSPYGYCANNPVLYIDPNGEDIVLT
;
A
#
# COMPACT_ATOMS: atom_id res chain seq x y z
N SER A 1 4.64 12.38 -13.71
CA SER A 1 5.54 13.42 -13.15
C SER A 1 5.97 13.08 -11.74
N TYR A 2 7.03 13.75 -11.28
CA TYR A 2 7.58 13.67 -9.93
C TYR A 2 7.71 15.08 -9.36
N ASN A 3 7.55 15.21 -8.04
CA ASN A 3 7.78 16.45 -7.32
C ASN A 3 9.28 16.66 -6.97
N ILE A 4 9.61 17.75 -6.27
CA ILE A 4 10.99 18.09 -5.87
C ILE A 4 11.62 17.05 -4.92
N LEU A 5 10.81 16.27 -4.21
CA LEU A 5 11.25 15.18 -3.33
C LEU A 5 11.41 13.84 -4.08
N ASN A 6 11.31 13.85 -5.42
CA ASN A 6 11.32 12.66 -6.26
C ASN A 6 10.18 11.65 -5.96
N LEU A 7 9.07 12.14 -5.38
CA LEU A 7 7.85 11.36 -5.17
C LEU A 7 6.93 11.47 -6.38
N PRO A 8 6.22 10.40 -6.78
CA PRO A 8 5.26 10.44 -7.86
C PRO A 8 4.16 11.48 -7.58
N GLU A 9 4.05 12.52 -8.40
CA GLU A 9 3.00 13.54 -8.30
C GLU A 9 1.80 13.18 -9.15
N GLU A 10 2.05 12.67 -10.35
CA GLU A 10 1.01 12.17 -11.25
C GLU A 10 1.46 10.91 -11.98
N VAL A 11 0.55 9.93 -12.05
CA VAL A 11 0.67 8.76 -12.92
C VAL A 11 -0.44 8.81 -13.94
N CYS A 12 -0.10 8.78 -15.23
CA CYS A 12 -1.04 8.93 -16.34
C CYS A 12 -1.04 7.70 -17.24
N LEU A 13 -2.23 7.35 -17.75
CA LEU A 13 -2.40 6.39 -18.83
C LEU A 13 -3.47 6.94 -19.80
N GLY A 14 -3.05 7.37 -20.97
CA GLY A 14 -3.92 8.11 -21.90
C GLY A 14 -4.42 9.41 -21.26
N ASN A 15 -5.73 9.58 -21.20
CA ASN A 15 -6.37 10.77 -20.63
C ASN A 15 -6.73 10.62 -19.13
N GLU A 16 -6.51 9.44 -18.56
CA GLU A 16 -6.79 9.20 -17.16
C GLU A 16 -5.53 9.39 -16.32
N LYS A 17 -5.70 9.91 -15.10
CA LYS A 17 -4.59 10.13 -14.17
C LYS A 17 -4.97 9.88 -12.73
N VAL A 18 -3.96 9.49 -11.95
CA VAL A 18 -3.94 9.54 -10.49
C VAL A 18 -2.96 10.64 -10.09
N SER A 19 -3.40 11.55 -9.23
CA SER A 19 -2.55 12.60 -8.66
C SER A 19 -2.39 12.38 -7.17
N TYR A 20 -1.20 12.67 -6.65
CA TYR A 20 -0.84 12.54 -5.25
C TYR A 20 -0.46 13.89 -4.67
N ILE A 21 -0.90 14.18 -3.46
CA ILE A 21 -0.61 15.43 -2.74
C ILE A 21 0.19 15.05 -1.49
N TYR A 22 1.31 15.72 -1.28
CA TYR A 22 2.22 15.48 -0.17
C TYR A 22 2.45 16.73 0.67
N THR A 23 2.90 16.53 1.90
CA THR A 23 3.51 17.59 2.72
C THR A 23 4.88 17.96 2.16
N SER A 24 5.47 19.03 2.67
CA SER A 24 6.88 19.39 2.39
C SER A 24 7.89 18.34 2.89
N SER A 25 7.50 17.47 3.83
CA SER A 25 8.32 16.35 4.33
C SER A 25 8.11 15.04 3.59
N GLY A 26 7.23 15.00 2.56
CA GLY A 26 6.98 13.80 1.75
C GLY A 26 5.87 12.89 2.29
N GLU A 27 5.15 13.26 3.36
CA GLU A 27 4.00 12.51 3.83
C GLU A 27 2.81 12.68 2.86
N LYS A 28 2.20 11.58 2.43
CA LYS A 28 1.04 11.62 1.54
C LYS A 28 -0.21 12.13 2.27
N LEU A 29 -0.78 13.22 1.77
CA LEU A 29 -2.00 13.84 2.29
C LEU A 29 -3.25 13.43 1.54
N ALA A 30 -3.14 13.23 0.23
CA ALA A 30 -4.29 12.85 -0.58
C ALA A 30 -3.89 12.12 -1.86
N THR A 31 -4.85 11.33 -2.36
CA THR A 31 -4.83 10.72 -3.69
C THR A 31 -6.10 11.14 -4.43
N GLN A 32 -5.97 11.63 -5.65
CA GLN A 32 -7.08 12.07 -6.49
C GLN A 32 -7.17 11.23 -7.76
N VAL A 33 -8.37 10.72 -8.05
CA VAL A 33 -8.70 10.02 -9.30
C VAL A 33 -9.98 10.64 -9.87
N GLY A 34 -9.86 11.36 -10.96
CA GLY A 34 -10.97 12.15 -11.50
C GLY A 34 -11.49 13.14 -10.45
N SER A 35 -12.77 13.05 -10.09
CA SER A 35 -13.41 13.85 -9.03
C SER A 35 -13.33 13.21 -7.64
N SER A 36 -12.86 11.96 -7.54
CA SER A 36 -12.76 11.25 -6.26
C SER A 36 -11.47 11.62 -5.55
N LEU A 37 -11.58 11.98 -4.27
CA LEU A 37 -10.48 12.40 -3.42
C LEU A 37 -10.44 11.56 -2.15
N THR A 38 -9.33 10.89 -1.94
CA THR A 38 -9.02 10.14 -0.70
C THR A 38 -8.01 10.94 0.12
N TYR A 39 -8.34 11.23 1.38
CA TYR A 39 -7.48 11.97 2.30
C TYR A 39 -6.86 11.06 3.33
N TYR A 40 -5.62 11.34 3.70
CA TYR A 40 -4.86 10.68 4.75
C TYR A 40 -4.59 11.67 5.88
N ARG A 41 -4.94 11.31 7.10
CA ARG A 41 -4.70 12.10 8.32
C ARG A 41 -4.11 11.19 9.39
N GLY A 42 -2.80 10.99 9.32
CA GLY A 42 -2.13 9.95 10.09
C GLY A 42 -2.77 8.58 9.76
N PRO A 43 -3.27 7.83 10.76
CA PRO A 43 -3.85 6.51 10.52
C PRO A 43 -5.29 6.54 9.95
N LEU A 44 -5.89 7.71 9.82
CA LEU A 44 -7.28 7.89 9.37
C LEU A 44 -7.35 8.11 7.86
N VAL A 45 -8.20 7.36 7.18
CA VAL A 45 -8.42 7.47 5.73
C VAL A 45 -9.86 7.84 5.44
N TYR A 46 -10.06 8.88 4.62
CA TYR A 46 -11.36 9.45 4.28
C TYR A 46 -11.59 9.47 2.77
N SER A 47 -12.85 9.33 2.37
CA SER A 47 -13.33 9.72 1.03
C SER A 47 -14.23 10.95 1.18
N GLY A 48 -13.77 12.10 0.70
CA GLY A 48 -14.38 13.38 1.02
C GLY A 48 -14.47 13.58 2.53
N ASN A 49 -15.67 13.78 3.07
CA ASN A 49 -15.91 13.93 4.51
C ASN A 49 -16.25 12.61 5.23
N ASN A 50 -16.26 11.47 4.53
CA ASN A 50 -16.62 10.19 5.10
C ASN A 50 -15.38 9.42 5.55
N LEU A 51 -15.29 9.09 6.84
CA LEU A 51 -14.28 8.16 7.34
C LEU A 51 -14.49 6.78 6.70
N LEU A 52 -13.47 6.28 5.99
CA LEU A 52 -13.47 4.94 5.41
C LEU A 52 -12.98 3.92 6.42
N TYR A 53 -11.80 4.17 6.97
CA TYR A 53 -11.17 3.29 7.96
C TYR A 53 -10.07 4.00 8.74
N LEU A 54 -9.72 3.39 9.86
CA LEU A 54 -8.56 3.70 10.71
C LEU A 54 -7.59 2.52 10.64
N VAL A 55 -6.32 2.78 10.33
CA VAL A 55 -5.24 1.78 10.37
C VAL A 55 -4.62 1.76 11.77
N HIS A 56 -4.37 0.57 12.32
CA HIS A 56 -3.70 0.39 13.62
C HIS A 56 -2.77 -0.83 13.59
N PRO A 57 -1.87 -1.01 14.56
CA PRO A 57 -0.88 -2.09 14.53
C PRO A 57 -1.47 -3.49 14.36
N GLU A 58 -2.65 -3.74 14.92
CA GLU A 58 -3.34 -5.04 14.86
C GLU A 58 -4.10 -5.27 13.55
N GLY A 59 -4.32 -4.22 12.73
CA GLY A 59 -5.09 -4.32 11.50
C GLY A 59 -5.77 -3.00 11.11
N LEU A 60 -7.09 -3.02 10.95
CA LEU A 60 -7.86 -1.82 10.63
C LEU A 60 -9.27 -1.86 11.23
N THR A 61 -9.84 -0.68 11.43
CA THR A 61 -11.22 -0.49 11.86
C THR A 61 -11.98 0.24 10.77
N ARG A 62 -13.07 -0.35 10.27
CA ARG A 62 -13.91 0.27 9.25
C ARG A 62 -15.23 0.77 9.83
N LYS A 63 -15.68 1.92 9.31
CA LYS A 63 -17.02 2.40 9.59
C LYS A 63 -18.04 1.59 8.78
N SER A 64 -19.09 1.12 9.46
CA SER A 64 -20.24 0.47 8.86
C SER A 64 -21.53 1.26 9.17
N THR A 65 -22.67 0.81 8.64
CA THR A 65 -23.98 1.43 8.89
C THR A 65 -24.43 1.33 10.35
N ILE A 66 -23.94 0.31 11.07
CA ILE A 66 -24.33 0.00 12.46
C ILE A 66 -23.24 0.31 13.48
N GLY A 67 -22.13 0.97 13.06
CA GLY A 67 -21.02 1.30 13.95
C GLY A 67 -19.66 1.01 13.33
N PHE A 68 -18.73 0.48 14.12
CA PHE A 68 -17.38 0.16 13.69
C PHE A 68 -17.14 -1.36 13.70
N VAL A 69 -16.50 -1.86 12.66
CA VAL A 69 -16.04 -3.25 12.57
C VAL A 69 -14.52 -3.28 12.68
N TYR A 70 -14.04 -4.06 13.62
CA TYR A 70 -12.60 -4.26 13.88
C TYR A 70 -12.10 -5.47 13.12
N TYR A 71 -11.07 -5.26 12.33
CA TYR A 71 -10.39 -6.31 11.56
C TYR A 71 -8.98 -6.51 12.08
N TYR A 72 -8.62 -7.77 12.28
CA TYR A 72 -7.31 -8.20 12.76
C TYR A 72 -6.51 -8.79 11.61
N ALA A 73 -5.29 -8.30 11.41
CA ALA A 73 -4.38 -8.76 10.38
C ALA A 73 -3.39 -9.79 10.95
N LYS A 74 -3.37 -10.97 10.37
CA LYS A 74 -2.29 -11.94 10.55
C LYS A 74 -1.23 -11.68 9.49
N ARG A 75 -0.01 -11.38 9.94
CA ARG A 75 1.12 -11.04 9.07
C ARG A 75 2.19 -12.12 9.10
N ASP A 76 2.95 -12.22 8.02
CA ASP A 76 4.16 -13.06 7.98
C ASP A 76 5.39 -12.30 8.54
N HIS A 77 6.57 -12.94 8.48
CA HIS A 77 7.83 -12.38 8.96
C HIS A 77 8.28 -11.11 8.20
N LEU A 78 7.79 -10.90 6.97
CA LEU A 78 8.04 -9.68 6.19
C LEU A 78 7.05 -8.56 6.54
N GLY A 79 6.10 -8.77 7.46
CA GLY A 79 5.02 -7.83 7.76
C GLY A 79 3.87 -7.85 6.77
N SER A 80 3.85 -8.78 5.80
CA SER A 80 2.80 -8.86 4.78
C SER A 80 1.53 -9.45 5.35
N THR A 81 0.38 -8.82 5.08
CA THR A 81 -0.94 -9.30 5.55
C THR A 81 -1.34 -10.57 4.82
N ARG A 82 -1.41 -11.69 5.56
CA ARG A 82 -1.79 -13.01 5.04
C ARG A 82 -3.28 -13.29 5.20
N VAL A 83 -3.85 -12.89 6.33
CA VAL A 83 -5.27 -13.04 6.62
C VAL A 83 -5.77 -11.79 7.32
N LEU A 84 -6.93 -11.29 6.87
CA LEU A 84 -7.71 -10.30 7.60
C LEU A 84 -8.98 -10.97 8.09
N CYS A 85 -9.26 -10.85 9.38
CA CYS A 85 -10.43 -11.47 10.00
C CYS A 85 -11.14 -10.50 10.94
N HIS A 86 -12.44 -10.71 11.14
CA HIS A 86 -13.21 -10.02 12.18
C HIS A 86 -13.86 -11.03 13.15
N ALA A 87 -14.24 -10.55 14.32
CA ALA A 87 -14.98 -11.34 15.29
C ALA A 87 -16.47 -11.36 14.95
N SER A 88 -17.06 -12.57 14.89
CA SER A 88 -18.49 -12.78 14.75
C SER A 88 -18.97 -13.71 15.89
N GLY A 89 -19.57 -13.12 16.92
CA GLY A 89 -19.83 -13.82 18.17
C GLY A 89 -18.54 -14.34 18.81
N ASN A 90 -18.46 -15.65 19.06
CA ASN A 90 -17.30 -16.31 19.62
C ASN A 90 -16.32 -16.91 18.59
N THR A 91 -16.48 -16.55 17.31
CA THR A 91 -15.65 -17.08 16.23
C THR A 91 -14.94 -15.96 15.46
N LEU A 92 -13.81 -16.29 14.82
CA LEU A 92 -13.14 -15.42 13.87
C LEU A 92 -13.54 -15.84 12.45
N VAL A 93 -13.99 -14.88 11.66
CA VAL A 93 -14.29 -15.04 10.24
C VAL A 93 -13.17 -14.44 9.42
N ALA A 94 -12.60 -15.22 8.50
CA ALA A 94 -11.59 -14.73 7.56
C ALA A 94 -12.31 -14.05 6.38
N ASP A 95 -12.09 -12.74 6.25
CA ASP A 95 -12.71 -11.92 5.21
C ASP A 95 -11.84 -11.79 3.97
N GLN A 96 -10.52 -11.82 4.18
CA GLN A 96 -9.52 -11.71 3.12
C GLN A 96 -8.35 -12.63 3.42
N THR A 97 -7.93 -13.39 2.42
CA THR A 97 -6.73 -14.23 2.48
C THR A 97 -5.84 -13.88 1.30
N THR A 98 -4.59 -13.53 1.57
CA THR A 98 -3.66 -13.05 0.57
C THR A 98 -2.40 -13.91 0.55
N GLY A 99 -2.09 -14.48 -0.61
CA GLY A 99 -0.79 -15.06 -0.92
C GLY A 99 0.09 -14.06 -1.67
N TYR A 100 1.39 -14.28 -1.67
CA TYR A 100 2.32 -13.44 -2.41
C TYR A 100 3.34 -14.29 -3.15
N TYR A 101 3.66 -13.89 -4.38
CA TYR A 101 4.89 -14.31 -5.04
C TYR A 101 6.10 -13.67 -4.33
N PRO A 102 7.33 -14.19 -4.50
CA PRO A 102 8.49 -13.72 -3.72
C PRO A 102 8.72 -12.21 -3.72
N PHE A 103 8.43 -11.53 -4.83
CA PHE A 103 8.53 -10.07 -4.96
C PHE A 103 7.23 -9.32 -4.63
N GLY A 104 6.30 -9.95 -3.91
CA GLY A 104 5.15 -9.25 -3.34
C GLY A 104 3.93 -9.09 -4.24
N LEU A 105 3.95 -9.62 -5.48
CA LEU A 105 2.74 -9.66 -6.29
C LEU A 105 1.68 -10.50 -5.58
N ALA A 106 0.57 -9.85 -5.21
CA ALA A 106 -0.47 -10.45 -4.42
C ALA A 106 -1.41 -11.32 -5.26
N HIS A 107 -1.85 -12.44 -4.70
CA HIS A 107 -2.95 -13.25 -5.18
C HIS A 107 -3.78 -13.73 -3.98
N GLY A 108 -5.06 -14.04 -4.16
CA GLY A 108 -5.82 -14.50 -3.00
C GLY A 108 -7.31 -14.65 -3.23
N HIS A 109 -8.00 -14.87 -2.12
CA HIS A 109 -9.43 -15.08 -2.04
C HIS A 109 -10.09 -14.08 -1.09
N GLY A 110 -11.40 -13.90 -1.26
CA GLY A 110 -12.20 -12.97 -0.49
C GLY A 110 -12.16 -11.54 -1.07
N ASN A 111 -12.54 -10.56 -0.25
CA ASN A 111 -12.58 -9.16 -0.65
C ASN A 111 -11.20 -8.51 -0.52
N LEU A 112 -10.39 -8.58 -1.59
CA LEU A 112 -9.04 -7.99 -1.61
C LEU A 112 -9.03 -6.46 -1.47
N ASN A 113 -10.19 -5.79 -1.62
CA ASN A 113 -10.33 -4.35 -1.43
C ASN A 113 -10.64 -3.96 0.02
N LEU A 114 -10.78 -4.95 0.90
CA LEU A 114 -11.10 -4.68 2.31
C LEU A 114 -9.91 -4.05 3.03
N ASN A 115 -8.71 -4.56 2.77
CA ASN A 115 -7.45 -4.01 3.27
C ASN A 115 -6.46 -3.79 2.13
N ARG A 116 -5.99 -2.55 1.98
CA ARG A 116 -4.96 -2.18 1.00
C ARG A 116 -3.53 -2.34 1.52
N TYR A 117 -3.34 -2.48 2.85
CA TYR A 117 -2.03 -2.65 3.46
C TYR A 117 -1.63 -4.12 3.41
N LEU A 118 -0.92 -4.50 2.33
CA LEU A 118 -0.66 -5.88 1.95
C LEU A 118 0.81 -6.26 2.14
N PHE A 119 1.58 -6.30 1.06
CA PHE A 119 3.00 -6.71 1.07
C PHE A 119 3.83 -5.76 1.93
N SER A 120 4.63 -6.31 2.85
CA SER A 120 5.42 -5.57 3.85
C SER A 120 4.60 -4.52 4.62
N GLY A 121 3.28 -4.72 4.75
CA GLY A 121 2.37 -3.76 5.36
C GLY A 121 2.19 -2.46 4.58
N LYS A 122 2.59 -2.41 3.30
CA LYS A 122 2.52 -1.23 2.45
C LYS A 122 1.18 -1.10 1.74
N GLU A 123 0.78 0.15 1.49
CA GLU A 123 -0.49 0.44 0.81
C GLU A 123 -0.39 0.13 -0.67
N LEU A 124 -1.25 -0.78 -1.15
CA LEU A 124 -1.44 -1.03 -2.57
C LEU A 124 -2.21 0.14 -3.19
N GLN A 125 -1.67 0.72 -4.24
CA GLN A 125 -2.32 1.70 -5.09
C GLN A 125 -3.23 0.94 -6.08
N ASP A 126 -4.49 0.75 -5.69
CA ASP A 126 -5.48 -0.07 -6.40
C ASP A 126 -6.34 0.74 -7.38
N GLN A 127 -5.92 1.96 -7.71
CA GLN A 127 -6.62 2.80 -8.67
C GLN A 127 -6.56 2.16 -10.07
N SER A 128 -7.66 2.27 -10.80
CA SER A 128 -7.72 1.82 -12.20
C SER A 128 -7.49 3.00 -13.15
N LEU A 129 -6.62 2.81 -14.12
CA LEU A 129 -6.36 3.72 -15.22
C LEU A 129 -6.52 2.95 -16.54
N GLY A 130 -7.42 3.40 -17.42
CA GLY A 130 -7.70 2.73 -18.69
C GLY A 130 -8.13 1.27 -18.52
N GLY A 131 -8.86 0.97 -17.46
CA GLY A 131 -9.27 -0.40 -17.11
C GLY A 131 -8.15 -1.30 -16.60
N LYS A 132 -6.95 -0.77 -16.36
CA LYS A 132 -5.81 -1.49 -15.77
C LYS A 132 -5.53 -1.00 -14.36
N LEU A 133 -5.30 -1.93 -13.45
CA LEU A 133 -4.91 -1.63 -12.07
C LEU A 133 -3.50 -1.03 -12.05
N LEU A 134 -3.31 0.05 -11.30
CA LEU A 134 -1.97 0.63 -11.09
C LEU A 134 -1.02 -0.36 -10.40
N GLY A 135 -1.48 -1.01 -9.32
CA GLY A 135 -0.84 -2.17 -8.72
C GLY A 135 0.50 -1.92 -8.04
N LEU A 136 0.86 -0.66 -7.79
CA LEU A 136 2.11 -0.28 -7.12
C LEU A 136 1.92 -0.28 -5.60
N TYR A 137 2.99 -0.57 -4.84
CA TYR A 137 3.03 -0.37 -3.40
C TYR A 137 3.71 0.94 -3.05
N ASP A 138 3.09 1.69 -2.14
CA ASP A 138 3.62 2.93 -1.59
C ASP A 138 4.48 2.64 -0.35
N PHE A 139 5.79 2.77 -0.48
CA PHE A 139 6.73 2.58 0.62
C PHE A 139 7.08 3.90 1.36
N GLY A 140 6.51 5.01 0.93
CA GLY A 140 6.79 6.34 1.43
C GLY A 140 7.75 7.10 0.50
N SER A 141 9.04 6.80 0.56
CA SER A 141 10.05 7.48 -0.29
C SER A 141 10.03 7.02 -1.76
N ARG A 142 9.54 5.80 -2.04
CA ARG A 142 9.46 5.24 -3.40
C ARG A 142 8.17 4.43 -3.61
N PHE A 143 7.72 4.36 -4.85
CA PHE A 143 6.72 3.39 -5.27
C PHE A 143 7.41 2.14 -5.81
N TYR A 144 6.84 0.98 -5.48
CA TYR A 144 7.37 -0.33 -5.82
C TYR A 144 6.42 -1.09 -6.75
N ASP A 145 6.94 -1.62 -7.85
CA ASP A 145 6.20 -2.50 -8.77
C ASP A 145 6.48 -3.98 -8.45
N PRO A 146 5.53 -4.69 -7.83
CA PRO A 146 5.71 -6.11 -7.49
C PRO A 146 5.70 -7.03 -8.72
N THR A 147 5.17 -6.57 -9.85
CA THR A 147 5.14 -7.34 -11.11
C THR A 147 6.53 -7.41 -11.72
N LEU A 148 7.28 -6.31 -11.64
CA LEU A 148 8.65 -6.21 -12.12
C LEU A 148 9.69 -6.56 -11.06
N GLY A 149 9.31 -6.52 -9.77
CA GLY A 149 10.23 -6.66 -8.64
C GLY A 149 11.21 -5.49 -8.55
N ARG A 150 10.76 -4.27 -8.86
CA ARG A 150 11.61 -3.08 -9.01
C ARG A 150 10.96 -1.84 -8.41
N TRP A 151 11.81 -0.92 -7.96
CA TRP A 151 11.41 0.43 -7.63
C TRP A 151 11.00 1.20 -8.89
N PHE A 152 10.02 2.08 -8.75
CA PHE A 152 9.51 2.91 -9.85
C PHE A 152 10.38 4.15 -10.10
N ASN A 153 11.17 4.56 -9.11
CA ASN A 153 12.12 5.66 -9.18
C ASN A 153 13.49 5.29 -8.57
N VAL A 154 14.48 6.10 -8.88
CA VAL A 154 15.88 5.91 -8.47
C VAL A 154 16.02 5.94 -6.94
N ASP A 155 16.88 5.09 -6.42
CA ASP A 155 17.26 5.07 -5.01
C ASP A 155 17.94 6.39 -4.61
N PRO A 156 17.39 7.15 -3.64
CA PRO A 156 18.02 8.39 -3.18
C PRO A 156 19.37 8.14 -2.49
N LYS A 157 19.60 6.94 -1.94
CA LYS A 157 20.85 6.57 -1.24
C LYS A 157 21.86 5.85 -2.13
N LEU A 158 21.43 5.37 -3.31
CA LEU A 158 22.28 4.64 -4.25
C LEU A 158 23.04 3.46 -3.62
N GLU A 159 22.36 2.69 -2.76
CA GLU A 159 22.98 1.57 -2.02
C GLU A 159 23.49 0.44 -2.93
N PHE A 160 22.92 0.29 -4.12
CA PHE A 160 23.24 -0.79 -5.05
C PHE A 160 23.63 -0.27 -6.42
N VAL A 161 24.36 -1.13 -7.17
CA VAL A 161 24.74 -0.87 -8.58
C VAL A 161 23.51 -0.60 -9.45
N SER A 162 22.38 -1.31 -9.19
CA SER A 162 21.10 -1.00 -9.82
C SER A 162 20.25 -0.15 -8.87
N PRO A 163 20.02 1.13 -9.17
CA PRO A 163 19.24 2.02 -8.29
C PRO A 163 17.75 1.68 -8.25
N TYR A 164 17.30 0.71 -9.01
CA TYR A 164 15.92 0.20 -9.05
C TYR A 164 15.76 -1.17 -8.38
N GLY A 165 16.83 -1.76 -7.84
CA GLY A 165 16.79 -3.08 -7.21
C GLY A 165 16.04 -3.07 -5.88
N TYR A 166 15.11 -4.00 -5.67
CA TYR A 166 14.43 -4.19 -4.39
C TYR A 166 15.17 -5.23 -3.56
N CYS A 167 15.49 -4.87 -2.31
CA CYS A 167 16.07 -5.77 -1.29
C CYS A 167 17.23 -6.65 -1.82
N ALA A 168 18.17 -6.06 -2.56
CA ALA A 168 19.31 -6.78 -3.18
C ALA A 168 18.91 -8.02 -4.00
N ASN A 169 17.71 -8.05 -4.58
CA ASN A 169 17.06 -9.21 -5.22
C ASN A 169 16.83 -10.41 -4.29
N ASN A 170 16.81 -10.22 -2.99
CA ASN A 170 16.49 -11.24 -1.99
C ASN A 170 15.35 -10.77 -1.05
N PRO A 171 14.11 -10.66 -1.57
CA PRO A 171 12.97 -10.11 -0.84
C PRO A 171 12.39 -11.05 0.24
N VAL A 172 12.95 -12.24 0.41
CA VAL A 172 12.57 -13.19 1.46
C VAL A 172 13.39 -12.98 2.73
N LEU A 173 14.63 -12.48 2.58
CA LEU A 173 15.57 -12.27 3.69
C LEU A 173 15.61 -10.81 4.14
N TYR A 174 15.32 -9.89 3.22
CA TYR A 174 15.39 -8.45 3.47
C TYR A 174 14.04 -7.78 3.27
N ILE A 175 13.79 -6.75 4.06
CA ILE A 175 12.69 -5.80 3.86
C ILE A 175 13.25 -4.38 3.71
N ASP A 176 12.48 -3.52 3.10
CA ASP A 176 12.71 -2.08 3.08
C ASP A 176 11.55 -1.40 3.81
N PRO A 177 11.76 -0.87 5.04
CA PRO A 177 10.66 -0.32 5.83
C PRO A 177 10.13 1.03 5.35
N ASN A 178 10.89 1.80 4.61
CA ASN A 178 10.57 3.20 4.27
C ASN A 178 10.77 3.56 2.79
N GLY A 179 11.26 2.62 1.98
CA GLY A 179 11.60 2.86 0.59
C GLY A 179 12.98 3.49 0.39
N GLU A 180 13.90 3.39 1.38
CA GLU A 180 15.27 3.93 1.33
C GLU A 180 16.32 2.96 1.84
N ASP A 181 16.03 2.23 2.91
CA ASP A 181 17.00 1.40 3.63
C ASP A 181 16.55 -0.05 3.68
N ILE A 182 17.43 -0.99 3.39
CA ILE A 182 17.13 -2.40 3.58
C ILE A 182 17.58 -2.89 4.96
N VAL A 183 16.78 -3.77 5.56
CA VAL A 183 17.10 -4.43 6.83
C VAL A 183 16.88 -5.94 6.73
N LEU A 184 17.63 -6.69 7.52
CA LEU A 184 17.47 -8.13 7.65
C LEU A 184 16.22 -8.42 8.49
N THR A 185 15.42 -9.43 8.09
CA THR A 185 14.21 -9.87 8.81
C THR A 185 14.53 -10.84 9.92
#